data_b2b82dc05d8b97369540904108e68504
#
_entry.id   b2b82dc05d8b97369540904108e68504
#
_cell.length_a   1.000
_cell.length_b   1.000
_cell.length_c   1.000
_cell.angle_alpha   90.00
_cell.angle_beta   90.00
_cell.angle_gamma   90.00
#
_symmetry.space_group_name_H-M   'P 1'
#
loop_
_entity.id
_entity.type
_entity.pdbx_description
1 polymer ?
#
loop_
_entity_poly.entity_id
_entity_poly.type
_entity_poly.pdbx_seq_one_letter_code
_entity_poly.pdbx_strand_id
1 'polypeptide(L)'
;IYTSINTLSLHDALPIYPEKNILAYKELGIGRLIHQLPLSLCDMFLEEVFAGKAVDQFEEETLSTVDKFFENNLNISETARQLFVHRNTLVYRLEKIQKQTGLDVRVFEDALTFKIALMVADHVKFVRSKE
;
A
#
# COMPACT_ATOMS: atom_id res chain seq x y z
N ILE A 1 5.32 -9.99 -24.27
CA ILE A 1 5.47 -8.64 -23.69
C ILE A 1 5.73 -8.73 -22.19
N TYR A 2 4.88 -9.44 -21.48
CA TYR A 2 5.05 -9.57 -20.03
C TYR A 2 6.37 -10.24 -19.64
N THR A 3 6.77 -11.26 -20.38
CA THR A 3 8.01 -11.97 -20.09
C THR A 3 9.22 -11.03 -20.22
N SER A 4 9.25 -10.25 -21.30
CA SER A 4 10.34 -9.31 -21.54
C SER A 4 10.37 -8.20 -20.49
N ILE A 5 9.20 -7.63 -20.17
CA ILE A 5 9.09 -6.59 -19.15
C ILE A 5 9.49 -7.12 -17.78
N ASN A 6 9.02 -8.31 -17.44
CA ASN A 6 9.33 -8.90 -16.13
C ASN A 6 10.82 -9.17 -15.98
N THR A 7 11.48 -9.63 -17.03
CA THR A 7 12.91 -9.92 -17.00
C THR A 7 13.72 -8.65 -16.75
N LEU A 8 13.43 -7.59 -17.50
CA LEU A 8 14.10 -6.31 -17.34
C LEU A 8 13.79 -5.67 -15.99
N SER A 9 12.50 -5.71 -15.61
CA SER A 9 12.06 -5.06 -14.39
C SER A 9 12.57 -5.76 -13.13
N LEU A 10 12.69 -7.07 -13.17
CA LEU A 10 13.25 -7.81 -12.04
C LEU A 10 14.71 -7.40 -11.81
N HIS A 11 15.46 -7.24 -12.89
CA HIS A 11 16.85 -6.82 -12.80
C HIS A 11 16.97 -5.42 -12.22
N ASP A 12 16.07 -4.52 -12.59
CA ASP A 12 16.04 -3.15 -12.10
C ASP A 12 15.50 -3.06 -10.67
N ALA A 13 14.53 -3.92 -10.31
CA ALA A 13 13.88 -3.87 -9.00
C ALA A 13 14.76 -4.38 -7.87
N LEU A 14 15.61 -5.38 -8.13
CA LEU A 14 16.45 -5.99 -7.10
C LEU A 14 17.32 -4.99 -6.35
N PRO A 15 17.99 -4.05 -7.02
CA PRO A 15 18.79 -3.05 -6.30
C PRO A 15 17.94 -2.05 -5.51
N ILE A 16 16.67 -1.86 -5.89
CA ILE A 16 15.78 -0.86 -5.28
C ILE A 16 15.09 -1.42 -4.05
N TYR A 17 14.66 -2.68 -4.10
CA TYR A 17 13.89 -3.32 -3.02
C TYR A 17 14.52 -4.66 -2.63
N PRO A 18 15.72 -4.65 -2.06
CA PRO A 18 16.41 -5.91 -1.77
C PRO A 18 15.64 -6.82 -0.79
N GLU A 19 14.98 -6.25 0.20
CA GLU A 19 14.22 -7.01 1.18
C GLU A 19 12.82 -7.42 0.71
N LYS A 20 12.38 -6.86 -0.42
CA LYS A 20 11.03 -7.10 -0.96
C LYS A 20 11.06 -7.69 -2.36
N ASN A 21 12.11 -8.38 -2.73
CA ASN A 21 12.29 -8.87 -4.10
C ASN A 21 11.08 -9.61 -4.65
N ILE A 22 10.52 -10.53 -3.88
CA ILE A 22 9.38 -11.35 -4.34
C ILE A 22 8.12 -10.48 -4.48
N LEU A 23 7.88 -9.59 -3.50
CA LEU A 23 6.73 -8.70 -3.53
C LEU A 23 6.84 -7.69 -4.66
N ALA A 24 8.03 -7.13 -4.86
CA ALA A 24 8.28 -6.19 -5.95
C ALA A 24 8.01 -6.84 -7.31
N TYR A 25 8.42 -8.10 -7.48
CA TYR A 25 8.18 -8.82 -8.73
C TYR A 25 6.69 -8.94 -9.02
N LYS A 26 5.87 -9.28 -8.01
CA LYS A 26 4.43 -9.43 -8.18
C LYS A 26 3.73 -8.11 -8.48
N GLU A 27 4.30 -6.99 -8.05
CA GLU A 27 3.70 -5.67 -8.17
C GLU A 27 4.32 -4.82 -9.28
N LEU A 28 5.18 -5.40 -10.10
CA LEU A 28 5.95 -4.65 -11.11
C LEU A 28 5.08 -3.84 -12.07
N GLY A 29 3.91 -4.36 -12.45
CA GLY A 29 3.02 -3.64 -13.36
C GLY A 29 2.64 -2.26 -12.83
N ILE A 30 2.06 -2.24 -11.65
CA ILE A 30 1.62 -0.99 -11.00
C ILE A 30 2.82 -0.20 -10.52
N GLY A 31 3.81 -0.88 -9.96
CA GLY A 31 5.04 -0.23 -9.48
C GLY A 31 5.75 0.57 -10.56
N ARG A 32 5.78 0.05 -11.79
CA ARG A 32 6.39 0.79 -12.89
C ARG A 32 5.68 2.09 -13.18
N LEU A 33 4.35 2.07 -13.14
CA LEU A 33 3.58 3.29 -13.35
C LEU A 33 3.87 4.31 -12.25
N ILE A 34 3.93 3.86 -11.01
CA ILE A 34 4.17 4.74 -9.87
C ILE A 34 5.55 5.38 -9.95
N HIS A 35 6.57 4.62 -10.36
CA HIS A 35 7.92 5.15 -10.50
C HIS A 35 8.05 6.27 -11.53
N GLN A 36 7.11 6.37 -12.46
CA GLN A 36 7.11 7.42 -13.47
C GLN A 36 6.37 8.67 -13.03
N LEU A 37 5.73 8.66 -11.86
CA LEU A 37 4.95 9.81 -11.42
C LEU A 37 5.85 10.92 -10.87
N PRO A 38 5.63 12.18 -11.28
CA PRO A 38 6.34 13.31 -10.67
C PRO A 38 6.03 13.43 -9.18
N LEU A 39 7.01 13.84 -8.39
CA LEU A 39 6.82 13.98 -6.94
C LEU A 39 5.68 14.94 -6.58
N SER A 40 5.52 16.02 -7.36
CA SER A 40 4.43 16.96 -7.11
C SER A 40 3.07 16.31 -7.23
N LEU A 41 2.90 15.43 -8.22
CA LEU A 41 1.65 14.69 -8.39
C LEU A 41 1.45 13.68 -7.26
N CYS A 42 2.52 13.02 -6.85
CA CYS A 42 2.48 12.08 -5.73
C CYS A 42 2.03 12.78 -4.45
N ASP A 43 2.60 13.92 -4.15
CA ASP A 43 2.25 14.69 -2.94
C ASP A 43 0.78 15.12 -2.98
N MET A 44 0.31 15.61 -4.12
CA MET A 44 -1.08 16.01 -4.27
C MET A 44 -2.03 14.85 -4.06
N PHE A 45 -1.71 13.70 -4.65
CA PHE A 45 -2.52 12.50 -4.51
C PHE A 45 -2.58 12.01 -3.06
N LEU A 46 -1.43 11.99 -2.38
CA LEU A 46 -1.38 11.54 -0.99
C LEU A 46 -2.17 12.47 -0.07
N GLU A 47 -2.11 13.78 -0.33
CA GLU A 47 -2.88 14.73 0.45
C GLU A 47 -4.37 14.52 0.28
N GLU A 48 -4.81 14.25 -0.95
CA GLU A 48 -6.22 13.96 -1.23
C GLU A 48 -6.68 12.66 -0.54
N VAL A 49 -5.90 11.60 -0.68
CA VAL A 49 -6.29 10.28 -0.16
C VAL A 49 -6.27 10.25 1.36
N PHE A 50 -5.25 10.81 1.97
CA PHE A 50 -5.08 10.74 3.43
C PHE A 50 -5.61 11.98 4.14
N ALA A 51 -6.40 12.81 3.47
CA ALA A 51 -7.06 13.98 4.06
C ALA A 51 -6.06 14.91 4.78
N GLY A 52 -4.90 15.12 4.15
CA GLY A 52 -3.87 15.96 4.72
C GLY A 52 -3.01 15.30 5.79
N LYS A 53 -3.28 14.05 6.13
CA LYS A 53 -2.54 13.31 7.14
C LYS A 53 -1.38 12.56 6.46
N ALA A 54 -0.17 12.71 6.99
CA ALA A 54 0.95 11.94 6.47
C ALA A 54 0.81 10.47 6.83
N VAL A 55 1.31 9.58 5.97
CA VAL A 55 1.21 8.15 6.21
C VAL A 55 1.89 7.75 7.54
N ASP A 56 2.93 8.48 7.93
CA ASP A 56 3.64 8.24 9.18
C ASP A 56 2.78 8.54 10.41
N GLN A 57 1.69 9.27 10.26
CA GLN A 57 0.77 9.56 11.35
C GLN A 57 -0.22 8.45 11.63
N PHE A 58 -0.29 7.44 10.75
CA PHE A 58 -1.07 6.24 11.02
C PHE A 58 -0.28 5.32 11.94
N GLU A 59 -0.97 4.68 12.86
CA GLU A 59 -0.32 3.71 13.73
C GLU A 59 0.23 2.55 12.92
N GLU A 60 1.42 2.09 13.26
CA GLU A 60 2.06 0.96 12.59
C GLU A 60 1.17 -0.27 12.61
N GLU A 61 0.50 -0.50 13.75
CA GLU A 61 -0.43 -1.61 13.88
C GLU A 61 -1.60 -1.51 12.89
N THR A 62 -2.09 -0.30 12.65
CA THR A 62 -3.16 -0.07 11.68
C THR A 62 -2.70 -0.40 10.27
N LEU A 63 -1.53 0.09 9.87
CA LEU A 63 -0.99 -0.17 8.53
C LEU A 63 -0.70 -1.65 8.32
N SER A 64 -0.13 -2.30 9.33
CA SER A 64 0.15 -3.73 9.29
C SER A 64 -1.15 -4.55 9.16
N THR A 65 -2.19 -4.13 9.85
CA THR A 65 -3.52 -4.77 9.74
C THR A 65 -4.08 -4.66 8.33
N VAL A 66 -3.97 -3.48 7.72
CA VAL A 66 -4.45 -3.25 6.35
C VAL A 66 -3.67 -4.10 5.35
N ASP A 67 -2.35 -4.16 5.50
CA ASP A 67 -1.52 -4.99 4.61
C ASP A 67 -1.94 -6.45 4.67
N LYS A 68 -2.15 -6.98 5.86
CA LYS A 68 -2.59 -8.36 6.03
C LYS A 68 -3.99 -8.58 5.45
N PHE A 69 -4.87 -7.61 5.63
CA PHE A 69 -6.22 -7.65 5.08
C PHE A 69 -6.19 -7.70 3.55
N PHE A 70 -5.33 -6.91 2.93
CA PHE A 70 -5.17 -6.92 1.48
C PHE A 70 -4.56 -8.25 0.99
N GLU A 71 -3.58 -8.78 1.70
CA GLU A 71 -2.99 -10.09 1.38
C GLU A 71 -4.05 -11.19 1.37
N ASN A 72 -5.05 -11.07 2.23
CA ASN A 72 -6.14 -12.05 2.35
C ASN A 72 -7.36 -11.69 1.49
N ASN A 73 -7.18 -10.85 0.49
CA ASN A 73 -8.23 -10.50 -0.48
C ASN A 73 -9.49 -9.94 0.20
N LEU A 74 -9.30 -9.09 1.19
CA LEU A 74 -10.38 -8.42 1.93
C LEU A 74 -11.24 -9.41 2.73
N ASN A 75 -10.66 -10.51 3.17
CA ASN A 75 -11.36 -11.51 3.98
C ASN A 75 -11.16 -11.19 5.46
N ILE A 76 -12.23 -10.74 6.11
CA ILE A 76 -12.18 -10.33 7.51
C ILE A 76 -11.86 -11.50 8.43
N SER A 77 -12.55 -12.63 8.25
CA SER A 77 -12.38 -13.78 9.13
C SER A 77 -10.97 -14.34 9.10
N GLU A 78 -10.42 -14.50 7.89
CA GLU A 78 -9.07 -15.05 7.74
C GLU A 78 -8.02 -14.08 8.27
N THR A 79 -8.20 -12.78 8.04
CA THR A 79 -7.27 -11.78 8.55
C THR A 79 -7.28 -11.75 10.07
N ALA A 80 -8.46 -11.77 10.69
CA ALA A 80 -8.57 -11.79 12.15
C ALA A 80 -7.88 -13.03 12.73
N ARG A 81 -8.08 -14.18 12.09
CA ARG A 81 -7.44 -15.43 12.51
C ARG A 81 -5.91 -15.31 12.49
N GLN A 82 -5.37 -14.80 11.38
CA GLN A 82 -3.92 -14.68 11.21
C GLN A 82 -3.30 -13.67 12.17
N LEU A 83 -4.04 -12.62 12.51
CA LEU A 83 -3.56 -11.59 13.43
C LEU A 83 -3.83 -11.93 14.90
N PHE A 84 -4.50 -13.07 15.16
CA PHE A 84 -4.86 -13.49 16.52
C PHE A 84 -5.71 -12.44 17.25
N VAL A 85 -6.64 -11.82 16.53
CA VAL A 85 -7.55 -10.85 17.11
C VAL A 85 -9.00 -11.27 16.86
N HIS A 86 -9.91 -10.77 17.68
CA HIS A 86 -11.32 -10.98 17.46
C HIS A 86 -11.79 -10.24 16.20
N ARG A 87 -12.76 -10.83 15.49
CA ARG A 87 -13.33 -10.20 14.30
C ARG A 87 -13.74 -8.74 14.54
N ASN A 88 -14.36 -8.46 15.66
CA ASN A 88 -14.82 -7.11 16.00
C ASN A 88 -13.67 -6.13 16.16
N THR A 89 -12.53 -6.59 16.67
CA THR A 89 -11.34 -5.76 16.79
C THR A 89 -10.80 -5.38 15.40
N LEU A 90 -10.81 -6.33 14.49
CA LEU A 90 -10.38 -6.06 13.11
C LEU A 90 -11.32 -5.04 12.46
N VAL A 91 -12.63 -5.25 12.57
CA VAL A 91 -13.62 -4.33 12.01
C VAL A 91 -13.42 -2.92 12.58
N TYR A 92 -13.18 -2.82 13.88
CA TYR A 92 -12.93 -1.53 14.53
C TYR A 92 -11.72 -0.82 13.92
N ARG A 93 -10.63 -1.56 13.69
CA ARG A 93 -9.43 -0.99 13.10
C ARG A 93 -9.69 -0.47 11.68
N LEU A 94 -10.45 -1.23 10.89
CA LEU A 94 -10.80 -0.81 9.52
C LEU A 94 -11.73 0.41 9.52
N GLU A 95 -12.66 0.46 10.45
CA GLU A 95 -13.57 1.61 10.59
C GLU A 95 -12.81 2.87 11.04
N LYS A 96 -11.76 2.70 11.82
CA LYS A 96 -10.91 3.82 12.24
C LYS A 96 -10.25 4.46 11.01
N ILE A 97 -9.80 3.64 10.07
CA ILE A 97 -9.24 4.14 8.81
C ILE A 97 -10.30 4.94 8.04
N GLN A 98 -11.51 4.42 7.98
CA GLN A 98 -12.61 5.09 7.30
C GLN A 98 -12.88 6.46 7.93
N LYS A 99 -12.86 6.55 9.24
CA LYS A 99 -13.05 7.83 9.94
C LYS A 99 -11.92 8.81 9.65
N GLN A 100 -10.70 8.31 9.51
CA GLN A 100 -9.53 9.17 9.29
C GLN A 100 -9.39 9.63 7.85
N THR A 101 -9.79 8.81 6.89
CA THR A 101 -9.54 9.08 5.47
C THR A 101 -10.79 9.20 4.62
N GLY A 102 -11.92 8.74 5.12
CA GLY A 102 -13.14 8.62 4.31
C GLY A 102 -13.18 7.38 3.43
N LEU A 103 -12.12 6.56 3.43
CA LEU A 103 -12.05 5.36 2.61
C LEU A 103 -12.41 4.12 3.44
N ASP A 104 -13.40 3.37 2.97
CA ASP A 104 -13.75 2.08 3.57
C ASP A 104 -12.99 0.97 2.84
N VAL A 105 -11.90 0.52 3.42
CA VAL A 105 -11.03 -0.48 2.77
C VAL A 105 -11.69 -1.85 2.62
N ARG A 106 -12.92 -2.03 3.13
CA ARG A 106 -13.69 -3.25 2.89
C ARG A 106 -14.39 -3.21 1.52
N VAL A 107 -14.46 -2.03 0.90
CA VAL A 107 -15.01 -1.83 -0.44
C VAL A 107 -13.84 -1.83 -1.43
N PHE A 108 -13.93 -2.62 -2.50
CA PHE A 108 -12.82 -2.81 -3.43
C PHE A 108 -12.26 -1.51 -3.98
N GLU A 109 -13.11 -0.59 -4.42
CA GLU A 109 -12.63 0.67 -5.00
C GLU A 109 -11.81 1.49 -4.00
N ASP A 110 -12.29 1.57 -2.76
CA ASP A 110 -11.56 2.29 -1.70
C ASP A 110 -10.30 1.55 -1.29
N ALA A 111 -10.36 0.22 -1.24
CA ALA A 111 -9.18 -0.60 -0.95
C ALA A 111 -8.10 -0.38 -1.99
N LEU A 112 -8.48 -0.33 -3.27
CA LEU A 112 -7.54 -0.10 -4.37
C LEU A 112 -6.89 1.27 -4.24
N THR A 113 -7.69 2.31 -3.98
CA THR A 113 -7.18 3.66 -3.78
C THR A 113 -6.18 3.70 -2.62
N PHE A 114 -6.54 3.08 -1.50
CA PHE A 114 -5.67 3.05 -0.32
C PHE A 114 -4.37 2.28 -0.61
N LYS A 115 -4.46 1.14 -1.28
CA LYS A 115 -3.29 0.34 -1.64
C LYS A 115 -2.33 1.13 -2.53
N ILE A 116 -2.87 1.79 -3.55
CA ILE A 116 -2.04 2.61 -4.45
C ILE A 116 -1.41 3.76 -3.67
N ALA A 117 -2.15 4.38 -2.76
CA ALA A 117 -1.62 5.46 -1.94
C ALA A 117 -0.46 5.01 -1.06
N LEU A 118 -0.54 3.81 -0.50
CA LEU A 118 0.59 3.25 0.27
C LEU A 118 1.81 3.04 -0.61
N MET A 119 1.62 2.55 -1.84
CA MET A 119 2.72 2.37 -2.78
C MET A 119 3.34 3.69 -3.20
N VAL A 120 2.50 4.70 -3.43
CA VAL A 120 2.98 6.05 -3.76
C VAL A 120 3.77 6.65 -2.59
N ALA A 121 3.28 6.47 -1.36
CA ALA A 121 3.98 6.95 -0.17
C ALA A 121 5.36 6.31 -0.02
N ASP A 122 5.46 5.01 -0.25
CA ASP A 122 6.74 4.31 -0.21
C ASP A 122 7.69 4.84 -1.28
N HIS A 123 7.18 5.10 -2.48
CA HIS A 123 7.98 5.63 -3.57
C HIS A 123 8.51 7.03 -3.23
N VAL A 124 7.66 7.91 -2.72
CA VAL A 124 8.08 9.27 -2.33
C VAL A 124 9.16 9.20 -1.25
N LYS A 125 8.95 8.36 -0.25
CA LYS A 125 9.90 8.18 0.83
C LYS A 125 11.25 7.69 0.31
N PHE A 126 11.23 6.74 -0.61
CA PHE A 126 12.43 6.22 -1.24
C PHE A 126 13.18 7.30 -2.02
N VAL A 127 12.48 8.06 -2.86
CA VAL A 127 13.10 9.11 -3.67
C VAL A 127 13.71 10.20 -2.78
N ARG A 128 12.98 10.63 -1.75
CA ARG A 128 13.45 11.68 -0.85
C ARG A 128 14.60 11.24 0.04
N SER A 129 14.69 9.95 0.34
CA SER A 129 15.80 9.43 1.14
C SER A 129 17.13 9.49 0.40
N LYS A 130 17.09 9.66 -0.92
CA LYS A 130 18.29 9.75 -1.76
C LYS A 130 18.77 11.19 -1.96
N GLU A 131 17.98 12.15 -1.53
CA GLU A 131 18.39 13.56 -1.57
C GLU A 131 19.24 13.87 -0.33
#